data_cddd2634f43680f4a5df63b1ed55220a
#
_entry.id   cddd2634f43680f4a5df63b1ed55220a
#
_cell.length_a   1.000
_cell.length_b   1.000
_cell.length_c   1.000
_cell.angle_alpha   90.00
_cell.angle_beta   90.00
_cell.angle_gamma   90.00
#
_symmetry.space_group_name_H-M   'P 1'
#
loop_
_entity.id
_entity.type
_entity.pdbx_description
1 polymer ?
#
loop_
_entity_poly.entity_id
_entity_poly.type
_entity_poly.pdbx_seq_one_letter_code
_entity_poly.pdbx_strand_id
1 'polypeptide(L)'
;MKVIILGTGTSTGIPEVGCGCPVCQSDDQRDRRLRTSALVITDQGKRILIDCGPDFHEQATRLMLDRVDAVLLTHEHYDHTFGLDDIRTIAWRQELPIYGQERTLEAVRSRMHYAFGPNPYPGTPRLSLHPIVEGQPFEVCGEEVIPLSFMHGSLPIVGYRIGPLVYITDLKQIEPSEWQKVDGAQLVVLNALRYSRPHPSHQSVEDVLQRLPQLTECPQLTLLTHLSHHAPSHRELEQLLPSDVRPAYDGQCLSIVDGQVTETPLPPFEQPFHYRDLGRIAYAEAWELQKELFQEQLTLKHEGRPTSSYLLLCEHEPVFTMGKHADKANVLLSPEHLRDMGYDFYEIERGGDVTYHGPGQITGYPILDLERFGLGLRAYIELLESSIIELLRFYGIKGELKEGAAGVWLDVGDPERERKIAAIGVKSSRYVTMHGFALNVTNDLSPFQLINPCGFKQGKVASIAGETGQAIDLVVIRHMLVSILHRRLRELMPQRY
;
A
#
# COMPACT_ATOMS: atom_id res chain seq x y z
N MET A 1 7.55 15.31 12.49
CA MET A 1 8.25 14.44 11.51
C MET A 1 8.33 13.02 12.05
N LYS A 2 8.22 11.99 11.19
CA LYS A 2 8.53 10.58 11.54
C LYS A 2 9.63 10.04 10.66
N VAL A 3 10.45 9.13 11.19
CA VAL A 3 11.54 8.47 10.48
C VAL A 3 11.42 6.97 10.68
N ILE A 4 11.37 6.21 9.61
CA ILE A 4 11.34 4.74 9.64
C ILE A 4 12.64 4.23 9.02
N ILE A 5 13.40 3.48 9.77
CA ILE A 5 14.63 2.84 9.29
C ILE A 5 14.24 1.57 8.53
N LEU A 6 14.43 1.55 7.21
CA LEU A 6 14.02 0.45 6.36
C LEU A 6 15.04 -0.68 6.33
N GLY A 7 16.31 -0.31 6.43
CA GLY A 7 17.42 -1.24 6.44
C GLY A 7 18.63 -0.64 7.13
N THR A 8 19.43 -1.47 7.77
CA THR A 8 20.55 -1.08 8.64
C THR A 8 21.84 -1.81 8.34
N GLY A 9 21.83 -2.69 7.35
CA GLY A 9 22.98 -3.49 6.95
C GLY A 9 23.84 -2.81 5.90
N THR A 10 25.10 -3.21 5.85
CA THR A 10 26.07 -2.89 4.79
C THR A 10 25.69 -3.53 3.46
N SER A 11 26.49 -3.33 2.42
CA SER A 11 26.25 -3.79 1.04
C SER A 11 25.93 -5.29 0.86
N THR A 12 26.36 -6.15 1.79
CA THR A 12 26.05 -7.59 1.75
C THR A 12 24.79 -7.97 2.54
N GLY A 13 24.27 -7.07 3.37
CA GLY A 13 23.20 -7.36 4.34
C GLY A 13 23.64 -8.32 5.44
N ILE A 14 22.74 -8.63 6.36
CA ILE A 14 22.94 -9.65 7.43
C ILE A 14 21.66 -10.50 7.49
N PRO A 15 21.76 -11.84 7.42
CA PRO A 15 22.95 -12.67 7.25
C PRO A 15 23.66 -12.47 5.92
N GLU A 16 25.00 -12.51 5.93
CA GLU A 16 25.79 -12.57 4.71
C GLU A 16 25.69 -13.97 4.09
N VAL A 17 25.59 -14.03 2.76
CA VAL A 17 25.41 -15.31 2.02
C VAL A 17 26.55 -16.27 2.34
N GLY A 18 26.20 -17.44 2.86
CA GLY A 18 27.15 -18.51 3.20
C GLY A 18 27.91 -18.30 4.52
N CYS A 19 27.63 -17.24 5.27
CA CYS A 19 28.31 -16.95 6.54
C CYS A 19 27.66 -17.69 7.71
N GLY A 20 28.47 -18.36 8.55
CA GLY A 20 28.07 -19.07 9.75
C GLY A 20 28.52 -18.37 11.07
N CYS A 21 28.89 -17.08 11.05
CA CYS A 21 29.31 -16.37 12.25
C CYS A 21 28.16 -16.16 13.24
N PRO A 22 28.45 -15.87 14.53
CA PRO A 22 27.42 -15.70 15.55
C PRO A 22 26.35 -14.65 15.21
N VAL A 23 26.73 -13.54 14.57
CA VAL A 23 25.81 -12.49 14.18
C VAL A 23 24.89 -12.96 13.04
N CYS A 24 25.42 -13.65 12.04
CA CYS A 24 24.63 -14.20 10.94
C CYS A 24 23.69 -15.35 11.37
N GLN A 25 24.01 -16.02 12.47
CA GLN A 25 23.20 -17.10 13.09
C GLN A 25 22.36 -16.63 14.27
N SER A 26 22.34 -15.33 14.56
CA SER A 26 21.59 -14.76 15.68
C SER A 26 20.08 -15.00 15.54
N ASP A 27 19.44 -15.36 16.66
CA ASP A 27 17.98 -15.45 16.79
C ASP A 27 17.32 -14.08 17.04
N ASP A 28 18.11 -13.05 17.37
CA ASP A 28 17.61 -11.70 17.52
C ASP A 28 17.30 -11.12 16.12
N GLN A 29 16.02 -10.80 15.89
CA GLN A 29 15.56 -10.26 14.60
C GLN A 29 16.20 -8.90 14.27
N ARG A 30 16.72 -8.18 15.27
CA ARG A 30 17.44 -6.91 15.08
C ARG A 30 18.84 -7.08 14.50
N ASP A 31 19.39 -8.32 14.52
CA ASP A 31 20.62 -8.69 13.81
C ASP A 31 20.38 -9.06 12.34
N ARG A 32 19.12 -9.20 11.90
CA ARG A 32 18.78 -9.34 10.48
C ARG A 32 18.63 -7.95 9.86
N ARG A 33 19.52 -7.63 8.92
CA ARG A 33 19.69 -6.28 8.41
C ARG A 33 19.66 -6.25 6.91
N LEU A 34 18.62 -5.67 6.34
CA LEU A 34 18.51 -5.32 4.93
C LEU A 34 19.45 -4.14 4.63
N ARG A 35 19.80 -3.91 3.34
CA ARG A 35 20.67 -2.80 2.92
C ARG A 35 20.09 -1.48 3.38
N THR A 36 21.01 -0.57 3.74
CA THR A 36 20.65 0.67 4.42
C THR A 36 19.72 1.54 3.59
N SER A 37 18.64 1.99 4.20
CA SER A 37 17.64 2.91 3.64
C SER A 37 16.76 3.47 4.75
N ALA A 38 16.13 4.63 4.53
CA ALA A 38 15.18 5.23 5.47
C ALA A 38 14.01 5.90 4.75
N LEU A 39 12.85 5.93 5.40
CA LEU A 39 11.66 6.66 4.97
C LEU A 39 11.40 7.81 5.94
N VAL A 40 11.42 9.03 5.43
CA VAL A 40 11.08 10.24 6.18
C VAL A 40 9.64 10.62 5.84
N ILE A 41 8.82 10.85 6.87
CA ILE A 41 7.45 11.30 6.72
C ILE A 41 7.34 12.67 7.34
N THR A 42 7.07 13.67 6.51
CA THR A 42 6.95 15.08 6.93
C THR A 42 5.67 15.30 7.75
N ASP A 43 5.57 16.44 8.41
CA ASP A 43 4.36 16.80 9.15
C ASP A 43 3.13 17.00 8.23
N GLN A 44 3.36 17.21 6.95
CA GLN A 44 2.33 17.24 5.90
C GLN A 44 1.97 15.85 5.34
N GLY A 45 2.56 14.77 5.89
CA GLY A 45 2.35 13.39 5.45
C GLY A 45 3.02 13.04 4.11
N LYS A 46 3.97 13.85 3.63
CA LYS A 46 4.79 13.52 2.46
C LYS A 46 5.85 12.50 2.83
N ARG A 47 6.16 11.59 1.91
CA ARG A 47 7.07 10.46 2.11
C ARG A 47 8.31 10.59 1.24
N ILE A 48 9.43 10.86 1.87
CA ILE A 48 10.74 11.00 1.23
C ILE A 48 11.55 9.74 1.53
N LEU A 49 11.91 8.99 0.50
CA LEU A 49 12.76 7.81 0.61
C LEU A 49 14.23 8.22 0.48
N ILE A 50 15.08 7.81 1.42
CA ILE A 50 16.53 7.99 1.32
C ILE A 50 17.13 6.62 0.96
N ASP A 51 17.75 6.57 -0.21
CA ASP A 51 18.28 5.40 -0.89
C ASP A 51 17.21 4.31 -1.19
N CYS A 52 17.37 3.66 -2.32
CA CYS A 52 16.50 2.60 -2.83
C CYS A 52 17.36 1.43 -3.30
N GLY A 53 17.87 0.65 -2.34
CA GLY A 53 18.71 -0.52 -2.57
C GLY A 53 17.93 -1.76 -3.03
N PRO A 54 18.62 -2.87 -3.31
CA PRO A 54 17.99 -4.09 -3.86
C PRO A 54 16.98 -4.75 -2.93
N ASP A 55 16.95 -4.39 -1.65
CA ASP A 55 15.99 -4.90 -0.68
C ASP A 55 14.70 -4.06 -0.62
N PHE A 56 14.56 -3.04 -1.47
CA PHE A 56 13.40 -2.14 -1.44
C PHE A 56 12.07 -2.90 -1.55
N HIS A 57 12.00 -3.93 -2.38
CA HIS A 57 10.80 -4.76 -2.49
C HIS A 57 10.38 -5.34 -1.13
N GLU A 58 11.32 -5.92 -0.38
CA GLU A 58 11.03 -6.48 0.94
C GLU A 58 10.71 -5.38 1.96
N GLN A 59 11.49 -4.30 1.97
CA GLN A 59 11.30 -3.14 2.83
C GLN A 59 9.92 -2.52 2.63
N ALA A 60 9.53 -2.27 1.39
CA ALA A 60 8.23 -1.71 1.02
C ALA A 60 7.07 -2.66 1.35
N THR A 61 7.25 -3.96 1.11
CA THR A 61 6.23 -4.98 1.39
C THR A 61 5.99 -5.13 2.90
N ARG A 62 7.04 -5.18 3.73
CA ARG A 62 6.92 -5.22 5.20
C ARG A 62 6.14 -4.03 5.76
N LEU A 63 6.30 -2.86 5.15
CA LEU A 63 5.60 -1.64 5.54
C LEU A 63 4.24 -1.48 4.83
N MET A 64 3.96 -2.27 3.82
CA MET A 64 2.85 -2.03 2.88
C MET A 64 2.91 -0.62 2.30
N LEU A 65 4.10 -0.22 1.89
CA LEU A 65 4.35 1.12 1.37
C LEU A 65 3.67 1.27 0.00
N ASP A 66 2.67 2.11 -0.06
CA ASP A 66 1.83 2.34 -1.24
C ASP A 66 2.16 3.66 -1.96
N ARG A 67 2.99 4.51 -1.33
CA ARG A 67 3.33 5.84 -1.83
C ARG A 67 4.73 6.25 -1.40
N VAL A 68 5.45 6.86 -2.33
CA VAL A 68 6.67 7.64 -2.13
C VAL A 68 6.50 8.92 -2.93
N ASP A 69 6.79 10.08 -2.35
CA ASP A 69 6.63 11.38 -3.01
C ASP A 69 7.95 11.88 -3.62
N ALA A 70 9.09 11.46 -3.08
CA ALA A 70 10.41 11.77 -3.60
C ALA A 70 11.45 10.74 -3.14
N VAL A 71 12.55 10.61 -3.89
CA VAL A 71 13.72 9.80 -3.52
C VAL A 71 14.94 10.69 -3.45
N LEU A 72 15.73 10.57 -2.38
CA LEU A 72 17.04 11.18 -2.22
C LEU A 72 18.11 10.08 -2.32
N LEU A 73 19.01 10.17 -3.27
CA LEU A 73 20.11 9.21 -3.45
C LEU A 73 21.40 9.77 -2.89
N THR A 74 22.06 9.01 -2.04
CA THR A 74 23.35 9.39 -1.43
C THR A 74 24.49 9.22 -2.42
N HIS A 75 24.52 8.11 -3.15
CA HIS A 75 25.51 7.79 -4.18
C HIS A 75 25.08 6.61 -5.06
N GLU A 76 25.88 6.27 -6.09
CA GLU A 76 25.50 5.33 -7.14
C GLU A 76 25.76 3.86 -6.84
N HIS A 77 26.25 3.45 -5.67
CA HIS A 77 26.52 2.05 -5.38
C HIS A 77 25.26 1.20 -5.45
N TYR A 78 25.46 -0.12 -5.66
CA TYR A 78 24.41 -1.11 -5.86
C TYR A 78 23.40 -1.12 -4.70
N ASP A 79 23.90 -1.16 -3.48
CA ASP A 79 23.12 -1.26 -2.24
C ASP A 79 22.27 -0.01 -1.95
N HIS A 80 22.47 1.10 -2.68
CA HIS A 80 21.74 2.35 -2.52
C HIS A 80 20.78 2.66 -3.67
N THR A 81 20.91 1.99 -4.84
CA THR A 81 20.19 2.45 -6.04
C THR A 81 19.51 1.34 -6.85
N PHE A 82 19.78 0.05 -6.62
CA PHE A 82 19.30 -1.03 -7.48
C PHE A 82 17.86 -1.48 -7.23
N GLY A 83 17.18 -0.97 -6.22
CA GLY A 83 15.75 -1.15 -5.99
C GLY A 83 14.85 -0.16 -6.74
N LEU A 84 15.41 0.78 -7.50
CA LEU A 84 14.63 1.79 -8.22
C LEU A 84 13.69 1.18 -9.28
N ASP A 85 13.92 -0.03 -9.77
CA ASP A 85 12.98 -0.68 -10.66
C ASP A 85 11.77 -1.26 -9.92
N ASP A 86 11.94 -1.68 -8.67
CA ASP A 86 10.85 -2.18 -7.84
C ASP A 86 9.86 -1.06 -7.41
N ILE A 87 10.28 0.22 -7.49
CA ILE A 87 9.41 1.36 -7.20
C ILE A 87 8.35 1.61 -8.30
N ARG A 88 8.39 0.85 -9.41
CA ARG A 88 7.50 1.04 -10.57
C ARG A 88 6.03 0.99 -10.22
N THR A 89 5.61 0.16 -9.28
CA THR A 89 4.21 0.05 -8.85
C THR A 89 3.70 1.34 -8.17
N ILE A 90 4.61 2.13 -7.60
CA ILE A 90 4.37 3.45 -7.02
C ILE A 90 4.50 4.52 -8.11
N ALA A 91 5.61 4.51 -8.85
CA ALA A 91 5.96 5.49 -9.87
C ALA A 91 5.13 5.38 -11.17
N TRP A 92 4.34 4.36 -11.35
CA TRP A 92 3.41 4.27 -12.46
C TRP A 92 2.25 5.28 -12.34
N ARG A 93 1.77 5.51 -11.12
CA ARG A 93 0.59 6.37 -10.86
C ARG A 93 0.90 7.85 -10.97
N GLN A 94 2.12 8.23 -10.60
CA GLN A 94 2.62 9.60 -10.64
C GLN A 94 4.09 9.61 -11.02
N GLU A 95 4.55 10.70 -11.62
CA GLU A 95 5.97 10.91 -11.82
C GLU A 95 6.65 11.07 -10.46
N LEU A 96 7.74 10.30 -10.26
CA LEU A 96 8.49 10.27 -9.01
C LEU A 96 9.81 11.03 -9.18
N PRO A 97 10.01 12.16 -8.50
CA PRO A 97 11.24 12.90 -8.52
C PRO A 97 12.34 12.18 -7.74
N ILE A 98 13.53 12.08 -8.34
CA ILE A 98 14.72 11.50 -7.75
C ILE A 98 15.79 12.59 -7.72
N TYR A 99 16.31 12.87 -6.54
CA TYR A 99 17.36 13.86 -6.29
C TYR A 99 18.69 13.19 -5.95
N GLY A 100 19.79 13.71 -6.46
CA GLY A 100 21.13 13.20 -6.18
C GLY A 100 22.19 13.99 -6.94
N GLN A 101 23.47 13.68 -6.67
CA GLN A 101 24.56 14.26 -7.46
C GLN A 101 24.41 13.86 -8.94
N GLU A 102 24.80 14.73 -9.88
CA GLU A 102 24.70 14.47 -11.33
C GLU A 102 25.28 13.11 -11.71
N ARG A 103 26.45 12.76 -11.17
CA ARG A 103 27.10 11.46 -11.41
C ARG A 103 26.22 10.27 -11.00
N THR A 104 25.57 10.36 -9.84
CA THR A 104 24.65 9.33 -9.33
C THR A 104 23.45 9.18 -10.25
N LEU A 105 22.88 10.31 -10.69
CA LEU A 105 21.74 10.32 -11.61
C LEU A 105 22.11 9.81 -13.01
N GLU A 106 23.30 10.11 -13.51
CA GLU A 106 23.80 9.54 -14.76
C GLU A 106 23.98 8.02 -14.68
N ALA A 107 24.46 7.50 -13.55
CA ALA A 107 24.55 6.07 -13.32
C ALA A 107 23.15 5.41 -13.29
N VAL A 108 22.16 6.04 -12.69
CA VAL A 108 20.75 5.60 -12.73
C VAL A 108 20.22 5.60 -14.16
N ARG A 109 20.38 6.70 -14.89
CA ARG A 109 19.94 6.85 -16.30
C ARG A 109 20.56 5.78 -17.18
N SER A 110 21.85 5.51 -17.02
CA SER A 110 22.56 4.50 -17.80
C SER A 110 22.03 3.08 -17.55
N ARG A 111 21.77 2.73 -16.30
CA ARG A 111 21.26 1.40 -15.91
C ARG A 111 19.80 1.19 -16.30
N MET A 112 18.98 2.22 -16.15
CA MET A 112 17.55 2.18 -16.43
C MET A 112 17.21 2.89 -17.74
N HIS A 113 18.10 2.80 -18.76
CA HIS A 113 17.94 3.48 -20.05
C HIS A 113 16.57 3.26 -20.70
N TYR A 114 15.95 2.10 -20.47
CA TYR A 114 14.60 1.75 -20.95
C TYR A 114 13.48 2.64 -20.33
N ALA A 115 13.72 3.26 -19.18
CA ALA A 115 12.76 4.15 -18.52
C ALA A 115 12.88 5.62 -18.96
N PHE A 116 14.04 6.01 -19.54
CA PHE A 116 14.36 7.40 -19.89
C PHE A 116 14.43 7.68 -21.39
N GLY A 117 14.07 6.72 -22.23
CA GLY A 117 14.06 6.91 -23.69
C GLY A 117 12.88 7.76 -24.17
N PRO A 118 12.91 8.22 -25.45
CA PRO A 118 11.82 9.02 -26.03
C PRO A 118 10.49 8.29 -26.14
N ASN A 119 10.50 6.95 -26.13
CA ASN A 119 9.33 6.09 -26.12
C ASN A 119 9.54 4.97 -25.08
N PRO A 120 9.38 5.26 -23.78
CA PRO A 120 9.59 4.26 -22.75
C PRO A 120 8.57 3.13 -22.91
N TYR A 121 9.01 1.91 -22.63
CA TYR A 121 8.16 0.73 -22.64
C TYR A 121 6.95 0.92 -21.68
N PRO A 122 5.72 0.57 -22.07
CA PRO A 122 4.56 0.64 -21.19
C PRO A 122 4.78 -0.20 -19.92
N GLY A 123 4.64 0.41 -18.74
CA GLY A 123 4.88 -0.23 -17.44
C GLY A 123 6.24 0.05 -16.81
N THR A 124 7.11 0.85 -17.46
CA THR A 124 8.30 1.38 -16.80
C THR A 124 7.95 2.39 -15.72
N PRO A 125 8.78 2.53 -14.67
CA PRO A 125 8.56 3.59 -13.68
C PRO A 125 8.70 4.97 -14.33
N ARG A 126 7.83 5.90 -13.94
CA ARG A 126 7.89 7.30 -14.40
C ARG A 126 8.76 8.10 -13.43
N LEU A 127 10.02 8.26 -13.79
CA LEU A 127 11.05 8.89 -12.95
C LEU A 127 11.50 10.20 -13.56
N SER A 128 11.63 11.27 -12.75
CA SER A 128 12.29 12.51 -13.13
C SER A 128 13.56 12.69 -12.30
N LEU A 129 14.67 12.98 -12.97
CA LEU A 129 15.99 13.11 -12.34
C LEU A 129 16.33 14.58 -12.12
N HIS A 130 16.59 14.94 -10.86
CA HIS A 130 16.86 16.31 -10.41
C HIS A 130 18.25 16.39 -9.77
N PRO A 131 19.26 16.92 -10.48
CA PRO A 131 20.58 17.07 -9.92
C PRO A 131 20.59 18.10 -8.79
N ILE A 132 21.25 17.75 -7.70
CA ILE A 132 21.53 18.68 -6.59
C ILE A 132 22.87 19.36 -6.78
N VAL A 133 22.99 20.58 -6.25
CA VAL A 133 24.27 21.32 -6.19
C VAL A 133 24.82 21.12 -4.78
N GLU A 134 26.07 20.65 -4.72
CA GLU A 134 26.74 20.43 -3.44
C GLU A 134 26.82 21.74 -2.62
N GLY A 135 26.51 21.60 -1.32
CA GLY A 135 26.53 22.74 -0.39
C GLY A 135 25.34 23.70 -0.52
N GLN A 136 24.44 23.55 -1.51
CA GLN A 136 23.28 24.41 -1.68
C GLN A 136 22.01 23.70 -1.18
N PRO A 137 21.25 24.30 -0.24
CA PRO A 137 19.93 23.80 0.12
C PRO A 137 18.99 23.76 -1.07
N PHE A 138 18.06 22.80 -1.08
CA PHE A 138 17.02 22.66 -2.07
C PHE A 138 15.71 22.20 -1.41
N GLU A 139 14.60 22.35 -2.10
CA GLU A 139 13.28 22.00 -1.57
C GLU A 139 12.82 20.64 -2.10
N VAL A 140 12.31 19.80 -1.21
CA VAL A 140 11.66 18.51 -1.53
C VAL A 140 10.40 18.35 -0.71
N CYS A 141 9.27 18.23 -1.39
CA CYS A 141 7.96 18.01 -0.72
C CYS A 141 7.59 19.09 0.31
N GLY A 142 8.07 20.31 0.15
CA GLY A 142 7.85 21.43 1.08
C GLY A 142 8.82 21.46 2.27
N GLU A 143 9.83 20.58 2.28
CA GLU A 143 10.90 20.56 3.28
C GLU A 143 12.19 21.10 2.67
N GLU A 144 12.92 21.94 3.41
CA GLU A 144 14.29 22.31 3.06
C GLU A 144 15.23 21.14 3.33
N VAL A 145 15.99 20.73 2.31
CA VAL A 145 16.99 19.67 2.38
C VAL A 145 18.37 20.27 2.19
N ILE A 146 19.25 20.09 3.16
CA ILE A 146 20.64 20.55 3.13
C ILE A 146 21.54 19.35 2.82
N PRO A 147 22.25 19.32 1.67
CA PRO A 147 23.20 18.28 1.36
C PRO A 147 24.51 18.49 2.17
N LEU A 148 25.03 17.39 2.72
CA LEU A 148 26.32 17.32 3.37
C LEU A 148 27.27 16.54 2.48
N SER A 149 28.40 17.12 2.10
CA SER A 149 29.39 16.48 1.21
C SER A 149 30.50 15.83 2.03
N PHE A 150 30.83 14.59 1.71
CA PHE A 150 31.88 13.84 2.39
C PHE A 150 32.46 12.72 1.51
N MET A 151 33.47 12.02 2.01
CA MET A 151 34.19 11.00 1.25
C MET A 151 33.86 9.59 1.73
N HIS A 152 33.55 8.71 0.79
CA HIS A 152 33.48 7.26 0.94
C HIS A 152 34.74 6.65 0.28
N GLY A 153 35.81 6.48 1.04
CA GLY A 153 37.15 6.22 0.48
C GLY A 153 37.60 7.38 -0.40
N SER A 154 37.73 7.17 -1.69
CA SER A 154 38.04 8.21 -2.70
C SER A 154 36.81 8.78 -3.40
N LEU A 155 35.62 8.26 -3.11
CA LEU A 155 34.37 8.63 -3.76
C LEU A 155 33.71 9.79 -3.01
N PRO A 156 33.47 10.98 -3.62
CA PRO A 156 32.68 12.03 -3.00
C PRO A 156 31.19 11.65 -3.06
N ILE A 157 30.53 11.64 -1.92
CA ILE A 157 29.11 11.29 -1.75
C ILE A 157 28.40 12.33 -0.90
N VAL A 158 27.08 12.20 -0.77
CA VAL A 158 26.26 13.14 0.02
C VAL A 158 25.42 12.43 1.06
N GLY A 159 25.21 13.09 2.19
CA GLY A 159 24.13 12.84 3.14
C GLY A 159 23.16 14.01 3.13
N TYR A 160 22.14 13.93 3.94
CA TYR A 160 21.05 14.92 3.93
C TYR A 160 20.65 15.34 5.34
N ARG A 161 20.48 16.65 5.53
CA ARG A 161 19.76 17.20 6.68
C ARG A 161 18.36 17.62 6.22
N ILE A 162 17.35 17.16 6.93
CA ILE A 162 15.93 17.48 6.71
C ILE A 162 15.38 17.97 8.06
N GLY A 163 15.35 19.27 8.27
CA GLY A 163 14.98 19.84 9.55
C GLY A 163 15.75 19.23 10.74
N PRO A 164 15.08 18.51 11.68
CA PRO A 164 15.71 17.93 12.87
C PRO A 164 16.48 16.62 12.63
N LEU A 165 16.38 16.04 11.44
CA LEU A 165 17.05 14.81 11.05
C LEU A 165 18.31 15.08 10.24
N VAL A 166 19.40 14.36 10.56
CA VAL A 166 20.56 14.19 9.68
C VAL A 166 20.75 12.71 9.35
N TYR A 167 20.87 12.39 8.07
CA TYR A 167 21.12 11.04 7.57
C TYR A 167 22.43 11.00 6.78
N ILE A 168 23.37 10.22 7.27
CA ILE A 168 24.70 10.04 6.69
C ILE A 168 25.02 8.55 6.65
N THR A 169 25.26 8.02 5.47
CA THR A 169 25.72 6.64 5.26
C THR A 169 27.06 6.66 4.55
N ASP A 170 27.85 5.58 4.67
CA ASP A 170 29.11 5.36 3.96
C ASP A 170 30.20 6.42 4.19
N LEU A 171 30.07 7.20 5.24
CA LEU A 171 31.06 8.18 5.62
C LEU A 171 32.40 7.51 6.00
N LYS A 172 33.49 8.03 5.43
CA LYS A 172 34.88 7.78 5.90
C LYS A 172 35.54 9.06 6.39
N GLN A 173 35.49 10.10 5.60
CA GLN A 173 36.09 11.39 5.92
C GLN A 173 35.10 12.51 5.60
N ILE A 174 35.06 13.52 6.48
CA ILE A 174 34.23 14.71 6.31
C ILE A 174 35.01 15.93 6.78
N GLU A 175 34.91 17.01 6.04
CA GLU A 175 35.50 18.28 6.42
C GLU A 175 34.79 18.87 7.65
N PRO A 176 35.54 19.59 8.53
CA PRO A 176 34.93 20.16 9.73
C PRO A 176 33.73 21.09 9.44
N SER A 177 33.80 21.86 8.36
CA SER A 177 32.70 22.75 7.94
C SER A 177 31.43 21.98 7.52
N GLU A 178 31.58 20.81 6.90
CA GLU A 178 30.46 19.96 6.56
C GLU A 178 29.90 19.25 7.80
N TRP A 179 30.81 18.83 8.73
CA TRP A 179 30.37 18.22 9.98
C TRP A 179 29.59 19.18 10.88
N GLN A 180 29.90 20.48 10.85
CA GLN A 180 29.14 21.51 11.59
C GLN A 180 27.67 21.61 11.14
N LYS A 181 27.32 21.17 9.92
CA LYS A 181 25.92 21.12 9.48
C LYS A 181 25.08 20.10 10.24
N VAL A 182 25.70 19.22 11.01
CA VAL A 182 25.03 18.26 11.91
C VAL A 182 24.60 18.91 13.24
N ASP A 183 25.22 20.03 13.59
CA ASP A 183 24.96 20.74 14.86
C ASP A 183 23.47 21.07 15.04
N GLY A 184 22.94 20.84 16.24
CA GLY A 184 21.52 21.10 16.56
C GLY A 184 20.53 20.12 15.96
N ALA A 185 20.97 19.04 15.28
CA ALA A 185 20.08 17.95 14.89
C ALA A 185 19.60 17.16 16.11
N GLN A 186 18.32 16.79 16.15
CA GLN A 186 17.80 15.97 17.23
C GLN A 186 18.06 14.48 16.99
N LEU A 187 17.92 14.03 15.76
CA LEU A 187 18.19 12.65 15.34
C LEU A 187 19.29 12.62 14.29
N VAL A 188 20.32 11.84 14.52
CA VAL A 188 21.39 11.57 13.55
C VAL A 188 21.41 10.08 13.22
N VAL A 189 21.30 9.72 11.95
CA VAL A 189 21.54 8.36 11.47
C VAL A 189 22.90 8.35 10.81
N LEU A 190 23.84 7.55 11.33
CA LEU A 190 25.25 7.61 10.96
C LEU A 190 25.80 6.20 10.73
N ASN A 191 26.52 5.96 9.65
CA ASN A 191 27.09 4.65 9.40
C ASN A 191 28.18 4.29 10.42
N ALA A 192 28.26 2.99 10.75
CA ALA A 192 29.34 2.40 11.53
C ALA A 192 29.54 0.94 11.11
N LEU A 193 30.52 0.67 10.24
CA LEU A 193 30.65 -0.65 9.62
C LEU A 193 30.93 -1.77 10.66
N ARG A 194 31.74 -1.49 11.65
CA ARG A 194 32.18 -2.42 12.72
C ARG A 194 32.72 -1.64 13.92
N TYR A 195 33.02 -2.33 15.04
CA TYR A 195 33.31 -1.63 16.28
C TYR A 195 34.59 -0.79 16.21
N SER A 196 35.79 -1.41 16.07
CA SER A 196 37.08 -0.72 16.20
C SER A 196 38.03 -0.92 15.03
N ARG A 197 37.90 -1.99 14.25
CA ARG A 197 38.87 -2.32 13.19
C ARG A 197 38.78 -1.31 12.02
N PRO A 198 39.88 -0.63 11.63
CA PRO A 198 39.87 0.33 10.56
C PRO A 198 39.42 -0.25 9.21
N HIS A 199 38.73 0.56 8.42
CA HIS A 199 38.31 0.23 7.05
C HIS A 199 38.69 1.35 6.09
N PRO A 200 39.07 1.08 4.84
CA PRO A 200 39.53 2.12 3.90
C PRO A 200 38.43 3.10 3.49
N SER A 201 37.18 2.67 3.44
CA SER A 201 36.06 3.47 2.93
C SER A 201 34.94 3.76 3.94
N HIS A 202 34.95 3.16 5.12
CA HIS A 202 33.92 3.39 6.15
C HIS A 202 34.54 3.75 7.49
N GLN A 203 33.78 4.43 8.33
CA GLN A 203 34.13 4.65 9.73
C GLN A 203 33.70 3.48 10.61
N SER A 204 34.31 3.37 11.79
CA SER A 204 33.97 2.44 12.85
C SER A 204 33.04 3.07 13.88
N VAL A 205 32.54 2.29 14.81
CA VAL A 205 31.82 2.78 16.02
C VAL A 205 32.69 3.72 16.81
N GLU A 206 33.98 3.35 17.05
CA GLU A 206 34.93 4.20 17.77
C GLU A 206 35.14 5.56 17.04
N ASP A 207 35.24 5.57 15.73
CA ASP A 207 35.32 6.82 14.94
C ASP A 207 34.07 7.71 15.17
N VAL A 208 32.87 7.12 15.24
CA VAL A 208 31.62 7.84 15.55
C VAL A 208 31.69 8.44 16.96
N LEU A 209 32.04 7.63 17.96
CA LEU A 209 32.12 8.08 19.37
C LEU A 209 33.17 9.19 19.59
N GLN A 210 34.24 9.23 18.77
CA GLN A 210 35.23 10.30 18.81
C GLN A 210 34.76 11.56 18.06
N ARG A 211 33.88 11.42 17.09
CA ARG A 211 33.39 12.51 16.24
C ARG A 211 32.23 13.28 16.86
N LEU A 212 31.28 12.60 17.50
CA LEU A 212 30.09 13.23 18.08
C LEU A 212 30.43 14.36 19.07
N PRO A 213 31.40 14.21 19.99
CA PRO A 213 31.78 15.29 20.92
C PRO A 213 32.39 16.55 20.26
N GLN A 214 32.65 16.55 18.95
CA GLN A 214 33.14 17.71 18.24
C GLN A 214 31.99 18.67 17.83
N LEU A 215 30.73 18.25 18.01
CA LEU A 215 29.56 19.11 17.84
C LEU A 215 29.39 20.04 19.03
N THR A 216 28.86 21.23 18.78
CA THR A 216 28.54 22.19 19.84
C THR A 216 27.27 21.76 20.58
N GLU A 217 26.29 21.26 19.82
CA GLU A 217 25.04 20.71 20.34
C GLU A 217 24.92 19.25 19.89
N CYS A 218 25.15 18.31 20.82
CA CYS A 218 25.02 16.89 20.51
C CYS A 218 23.57 16.51 20.21
N PRO A 219 23.33 15.58 19.27
CA PRO A 219 22.01 15.09 18.99
C PRO A 219 21.40 14.36 20.20
N GLN A 220 20.08 14.40 20.35
CA GLN A 220 19.38 13.68 21.38
C GLN A 220 19.53 12.16 21.21
N LEU A 221 19.58 11.71 19.95
CA LEU A 221 19.78 10.32 19.62
C LEU A 221 20.62 10.19 18.34
N THR A 222 21.63 9.34 18.40
CA THR A 222 22.40 8.89 17.23
C THR A 222 22.10 7.41 17.00
N LEU A 223 21.65 7.07 15.77
CA LEU A 223 21.45 5.69 15.34
C LEU A 223 22.59 5.24 14.44
N LEU A 224 23.17 4.09 14.76
CA LEU A 224 24.22 3.48 13.95
C LEU A 224 23.61 2.59 12.87
N THR A 225 23.91 2.87 11.62
CA THR A 225 23.45 2.13 10.44
C THR A 225 24.63 1.57 9.63
N HIS A 226 24.35 0.90 8.53
CA HIS A 226 25.36 0.30 7.62
C HIS A 226 26.30 -0.67 8.34
N LEU A 227 25.75 -1.43 9.31
CA LEU A 227 26.48 -2.39 10.12
C LEU A 227 26.77 -3.67 9.32
N SER A 228 27.99 -4.20 9.46
CA SER A 228 28.38 -5.49 8.91
C SER A 228 28.29 -6.61 9.97
N HIS A 229 28.34 -7.86 9.52
CA HIS A 229 28.40 -9.04 10.40
C HIS A 229 29.69 -9.14 11.23
N HIS A 230 30.66 -8.24 10.99
CA HIS A 230 31.87 -8.08 11.81
C HIS A 230 31.68 -7.09 12.96
N ALA A 231 30.55 -6.41 13.05
CA ALA A 231 30.16 -5.68 14.26
C ALA A 231 29.70 -6.65 15.35
N PRO A 232 29.76 -6.27 16.63
CA PRO A 232 29.04 -6.99 17.67
C PRO A 232 27.55 -7.12 17.37
N SER A 233 26.88 -8.11 17.96
CA SER A 233 25.43 -8.27 17.87
C SER A 233 24.70 -7.02 18.38
N HIS A 234 23.44 -6.87 17.99
CA HIS A 234 22.62 -5.73 18.41
C HIS A 234 22.62 -5.55 19.94
N ARG A 235 22.42 -6.66 20.68
CA ARG A 235 22.42 -6.68 22.15
C ARG A 235 23.75 -6.29 22.75
N GLU A 236 24.86 -6.75 22.18
CA GLU A 236 26.20 -6.38 22.62
C GLU A 236 26.48 -4.91 22.37
N LEU A 237 26.09 -4.37 21.19
CA LEU A 237 26.23 -2.95 20.93
C LEU A 237 25.40 -2.09 21.88
N GLU A 238 24.17 -2.48 22.23
CA GLU A 238 23.37 -1.77 23.24
C GLU A 238 24.07 -1.69 24.61
N GLN A 239 24.88 -2.68 24.98
CA GLN A 239 25.63 -2.69 26.22
C GLN A 239 26.93 -1.88 26.17
N LEU A 240 27.53 -1.75 24.98
CA LEU A 240 28.80 -1.09 24.77
C LEU A 240 28.69 0.42 24.53
N LEU A 241 27.51 0.87 24.06
CA LEU A 241 27.29 2.24 23.63
C LEU A 241 26.70 3.12 24.74
N PRO A 242 26.99 4.44 24.73
CA PRO A 242 26.31 5.38 25.61
C PRO A 242 24.82 5.47 25.27
N SER A 243 24.01 5.96 26.19
CA SER A 243 22.53 5.93 26.08
C SER A 243 21.95 6.72 24.91
N ASP A 244 22.68 7.72 24.43
CA ASP A 244 22.35 8.60 23.31
C ASP A 244 22.85 8.07 21.96
N VAL A 245 23.57 6.94 21.94
CA VAL A 245 24.02 6.24 20.72
C VAL A 245 23.51 4.81 20.74
N ARG A 246 22.76 4.39 19.71
CA ARG A 246 22.17 3.06 19.64
C ARG A 246 22.37 2.42 18.27
N PRO A 247 22.51 1.09 18.18
CA PRO A 247 22.41 0.43 16.89
C PRO A 247 20.98 0.56 16.37
N ALA A 248 20.81 0.98 15.11
CA ALA A 248 19.52 0.94 14.44
C ALA A 248 19.11 -0.50 14.13
N TYR A 249 17.84 -0.75 13.88
CA TYR A 249 17.32 -2.01 13.39
C TYR A 249 16.23 -1.78 12.34
N ASP A 250 16.01 -2.78 11.48
CA ASP A 250 15.06 -2.70 10.38
C ASP A 250 13.63 -2.64 10.91
N GLY A 251 12.88 -1.63 10.46
CA GLY A 251 11.52 -1.35 10.91
C GLY A 251 11.44 -0.43 12.14
N GLN A 252 12.55 0.05 12.67
CA GLN A 252 12.55 1.03 13.77
C GLN A 252 11.86 2.33 13.33
N CYS A 253 10.87 2.77 14.10
CA CYS A 253 10.12 3.98 13.84
C CYS A 253 10.33 5.01 14.93
N LEU A 254 10.71 6.22 14.55
CA LEU A 254 10.94 7.33 15.44
C LEU A 254 10.05 8.50 15.08
N SER A 255 9.54 9.20 16.10
CA SER A 255 8.83 10.45 15.97
C SER A 255 9.65 11.59 16.54
N ILE A 256 9.76 12.69 15.81
CA ILE A 256 10.40 13.92 16.27
C ILE A 256 9.30 14.98 16.37
N VAL A 257 8.94 15.33 17.62
CA VAL A 257 7.87 16.30 17.94
C VAL A 257 8.39 17.24 19.02
N ASP A 258 8.25 18.53 18.82
CA ASP A 258 8.70 19.57 19.77
C ASP A 258 10.16 19.38 20.25
N GLY A 259 11.04 18.98 19.34
CA GLY A 259 12.45 18.73 19.62
C GLY A 259 12.73 17.43 20.40
N GLN A 260 11.75 16.59 20.64
CA GLN A 260 11.90 15.32 21.33
C GLN A 260 11.85 14.15 20.34
N VAL A 261 12.84 13.26 20.44
CA VAL A 261 12.90 11.99 19.69
C VAL A 261 12.32 10.88 20.54
N THR A 262 11.26 10.25 20.05
CA THR A 262 10.63 9.12 20.72
C THR A 262 10.53 7.94 19.77
N GLU A 263 10.87 6.75 20.24
CA GLU A 263 10.64 5.52 19.49
C GLU A 263 9.17 5.11 19.63
N THR A 264 8.50 4.92 18.50
CA THR A 264 7.10 4.52 18.47
C THR A 264 7.02 3.16 17.77
N PRO A 265 6.35 2.16 18.36
CA PRO A 265 6.14 0.91 17.64
C PRO A 265 5.35 1.19 16.35
N LEU A 266 5.75 0.56 15.25
CA LEU A 266 4.89 0.52 14.08
C LEU A 266 3.59 -0.17 14.48
N PRO A 267 2.42 0.44 14.24
CA PRO A 267 1.16 -0.24 14.52
C PRO A 267 1.11 -1.56 13.72
N PRO A 268 0.49 -2.60 14.30
CA PRO A 268 0.36 -3.88 13.61
C PRO A 268 -0.29 -3.66 12.25
N PHE A 269 0.17 -4.43 11.26
CA PHE A 269 -0.39 -4.36 9.92
C PHE A 269 -1.85 -4.83 9.96
N GLU A 270 -2.78 -3.94 9.63
CA GLU A 270 -4.18 -4.27 9.43
C GLU A 270 -4.52 -4.20 7.95
N GLN A 271 -4.90 -5.32 7.39
CA GLN A 271 -5.52 -5.34 6.06
C GLN A 271 -6.90 -4.68 6.11
N PRO A 272 -7.31 -3.97 5.03
CA PRO A 272 -8.66 -3.45 4.97
C PRO A 272 -9.71 -4.55 5.04
N PHE A 273 -9.41 -5.74 4.49
CA PHE A 273 -10.26 -6.93 4.58
C PHE A 273 -9.47 -8.23 4.29
N HIS A 274 -10.01 -9.35 4.74
CA HIS A 274 -9.59 -10.69 4.33
C HIS A 274 -10.36 -11.10 3.07
N TYR A 275 -9.66 -11.41 2.00
CA TYR A 275 -10.27 -11.85 0.75
C TYR A 275 -10.49 -13.36 0.75
N ARG A 276 -11.68 -13.82 0.30
CA ARG A 276 -12.00 -15.22 0.02
C ARG A 276 -12.68 -15.34 -1.35
N ASP A 277 -12.09 -16.11 -2.25
CA ASP A 277 -12.73 -16.55 -3.48
C ASP A 277 -13.50 -17.84 -3.17
N LEU A 278 -14.83 -17.80 -3.29
CA LEU A 278 -15.69 -18.97 -3.04
C LEU A 278 -15.94 -19.77 -4.32
N GLY A 279 -15.38 -19.33 -5.46
CA GLY A 279 -15.62 -19.96 -6.74
C GLY A 279 -17.10 -19.94 -7.14
N ARG A 280 -17.58 -21.02 -7.77
CA ARG A 280 -18.99 -21.21 -8.07
C ARG A 280 -19.66 -21.98 -6.94
N ILE A 281 -20.68 -21.38 -6.33
CA ILE A 281 -21.29 -21.87 -5.08
C ILE A 281 -22.81 -21.65 -5.07
N ALA A 282 -23.55 -22.55 -4.42
CA ALA A 282 -24.98 -22.37 -4.18
C ALA A 282 -25.24 -21.12 -3.33
N TYR A 283 -26.32 -20.40 -3.65
CA TYR A 283 -26.63 -19.14 -2.94
C TYR A 283 -26.83 -19.35 -1.43
N ALA A 284 -27.49 -20.42 -1.04
CA ALA A 284 -27.74 -20.72 0.37
C ALA A 284 -26.44 -20.88 1.18
N GLU A 285 -25.45 -21.56 0.63
CA GLU A 285 -24.15 -21.78 1.28
C GLU A 285 -23.40 -20.47 1.47
N ALA A 286 -23.33 -19.64 0.42
CA ALA A 286 -22.69 -18.34 0.50
C ALA A 286 -23.44 -17.38 1.45
N TRP A 287 -24.77 -17.46 1.50
CA TRP A 287 -25.59 -16.67 2.41
C TRP A 287 -25.40 -17.09 3.86
N GLU A 288 -25.28 -18.39 4.16
CA GLU A 288 -24.98 -18.87 5.51
C GLU A 288 -23.61 -18.35 5.98
N LEU A 289 -22.58 -18.49 5.17
CA LEU A 289 -21.25 -17.95 5.49
C LEU A 289 -21.28 -16.42 5.75
N GLN A 290 -22.07 -15.67 4.98
CA GLN A 290 -22.25 -14.24 5.23
C GLN A 290 -22.90 -13.98 6.60
N LYS A 291 -23.93 -14.75 6.96
CA LYS A 291 -24.61 -14.62 8.26
C LYS A 291 -23.67 -14.92 9.43
N GLU A 292 -22.87 -15.97 9.32
CA GLU A 292 -21.87 -16.34 10.33
C GLU A 292 -20.86 -15.21 10.55
N LEU A 293 -20.21 -14.72 9.47
CA LEU A 293 -19.24 -13.65 9.56
C LEU A 293 -19.87 -12.34 10.06
N PHE A 294 -21.05 -12.00 9.57
CA PHE A 294 -21.78 -10.81 10.01
C PHE A 294 -22.10 -10.85 11.50
N GLN A 295 -22.60 -11.98 12.00
CA GLN A 295 -22.94 -12.15 13.41
C GLN A 295 -21.69 -12.15 14.31
N GLU A 296 -20.59 -12.75 13.84
CA GLU A 296 -19.31 -12.70 14.51
C GLU A 296 -18.85 -11.24 14.72
N GLN A 297 -18.88 -10.43 13.67
CA GLN A 297 -18.46 -9.02 13.78
C GLN A 297 -19.38 -8.21 14.70
N LEU A 298 -20.69 -8.46 14.68
CA LEU A 298 -21.63 -7.82 15.60
C LEU A 298 -21.34 -8.19 17.06
N THR A 299 -20.97 -9.43 17.32
CA THR A 299 -20.63 -9.92 18.66
C THR A 299 -19.32 -9.29 19.15
N LEU A 300 -18.27 -9.30 18.35
CA LEU A 300 -16.98 -8.65 18.66
C LEU A 300 -17.20 -7.16 18.99
N LYS A 301 -17.99 -6.47 18.17
CA LYS A 301 -18.30 -5.06 18.37
C LYS A 301 -19.10 -4.82 19.66
N HIS A 302 -20.03 -5.69 19.99
CA HIS A 302 -20.80 -5.62 21.24
C HIS A 302 -19.91 -5.79 22.48
N GLU A 303 -18.90 -6.65 22.37
CA GLU A 303 -17.91 -6.92 23.42
C GLU A 303 -16.79 -5.87 23.50
N GLY A 304 -16.79 -4.85 22.63
CA GLY A 304 -15.71 -3.84 22.54
C GLY A 304 -14.38 -4.41 22.03
N ARG A 305 -14.41 -5.55 21.33
CA ARG A 305 -13.24 -6.20 20.75
C ARG A 305 -13.02 -5.74 19.32
N PRO A 306 -11.76 -5.76 18.82
CA PRO A 306 -11.46 -5.42 17.43
C PRO A 306 -12.24 -6.31 16.45
N THR A 307 -12.87 -5.66 15.45
CA THR A 307 -13.57 -6.34 14.35
C THR A 307 -12.62 -6.64 13.21
N SER A 308 -12.92 -7.67 12.42
CA SER A 308 -12.30 -7.96 11.13
C SER A 308 -13.24 -7.58 9.98
N SER A 309 -12.70 -7.40 8.79
CA SER A 309 -13.49 -7.16 7.58
C SER A 309 -13.20 -8.25 6.56
N TYR A 310 -14.18 -8.60 5.75
CA TYR A 310 -14.08 -9.66 4.74
C TYR A 310 -14.61 -9.16 3.39
N LEU A 311 -14.02 -9.64 2.31
CA LEU A 311 -14.54 -9.55 0.95
C LEU A 311 -14.68 -10.97 0.41
N LEU A 312 -15.93 -11.42 0.20
CA LEU A 312 -16.21 -12.69 -0.46
C LEU A 312 -16.56 -12.38 -1.93
N LEU A 313 -15.94 -13.06 -2.88
CA LEU A 313 -16.34 -13.04 -4.29
C LEU A 313 -16.75 -14.45 -4.72
N CYS A 314 -17.80 -14.54 -5.53
CA CYS A 314 -18.27 -15.81 -6.07
C CYS A 314 -19.06 -15.63 -7.38
N GLU A 315 -19.34 -16.75 -8.01
CA GLU A 315 -20.41 -16.93 -8.98
C GLU A 315 -21.48 -17.83 -8.34
N HIS A 316 -22.76 -17.58 -8.62
CA HIS A 316 -23.83 -18.46 -8.12
C HIS A 316 -24.33 -19.41 -9.18
N GLU A 317 -24.87 -20.55 -8.72
CA GLU A 317 -25.84 -21.30 -9.51
C GLU A 317 -27.07 -20.41 -9.80
N PRO A 318 -27.83 -20.70 -10.87
CA PRO A 318 -28.96 -19.85 -11.27
C PRO A 318 -29.96 -19.64 -10.14
N VAL A 319 -30.14 -18.39 -9.70
CA VAL A 319 -30.98 -18.05 -8.55
C VAL A 319 -31.60 -16.65 -8.67
N PHE A 320 -32.85 -16.53 -8.23
CA PHE A 320 -33.49 -15.24 -8.00
C PHE A 320 -33.49 -14.90 -6.51
N THR A 321 -33.15 -13.67 -6.17
CA THR A 321 -33.23 -13.16 -4.80
C THR A 321 -34.14 -11.97 -4.71
N MET A 322 -35.07 -11.98 -3.77
CA MET A 322 -36.02 -10.91 -3.53
C MET A 322 -35.65 -10.17 -2.23
N GLY A 323 -35.42 -8.87 -2.31
CA GLY A 323 -35.08 -8.01 -1.18
C GLY A 323 -36.29 -7.73 -0.28
N LYS A 324 -36.02 -7.21 0.93
CA LYS A 324 -37.04 -6.97 1.98
C LYS A 324 -38.20 -6.06 1.55
N HIS A 325 -37.94 -5.12 0.63
CA HIS A 325 -38.93 -4.13 0.19
C HIS A 325 -39.40 -4.38 -1.25
N ALA A 326 -39.10 -5.55 -1.80
CA ALA A 326 -39.49 -5.91 -3.15
C ALA A 326 -41.01 -6.14 -3.26
N ASP A 327 -41.59 -5.67 -4.37
CA ASP A 327 -42.98 -6.05 -4.71
C ASP A 327 -42.98 -7.44 -5.33
N LYS A 328 -43.78 -8.35 -4.77
CA LYS A 328 -43.95 -9.71 -5.32
C LYS A 328 -44.44 -9.72 -6.77
N ALA A 329 -45.16 -8.68 -7.19
CA ALA A 329 -45.57 -8.49 -8.58
C ALA A 329 -44.41 -8.28 -9.57
N ASN A 330 -43.22 -7.99 -9.06
CA ASN A 330 -42.01 -7.87 -9.89
C ASN A 330 -41.39 -9.22 -10.26
N VAL A 331 -41.87 -10.32 -9.71
CA VAL A 331 -41.55 -11.69 -10.14
C VAL A 331 -42.67 -12.18 -11.03
N LEU A 332 -42.38 -12.36 -12.33
CA LEU A 332 -43.42 -12.64 -13.34
C LEU A 332 -43.90 -14.09 -13.34
N LEU A 333 -43.21 -14.99 -12.65
CA LEU A 333 -43.56 -16.41 -12.50
C LEU A 333 -43.64 -16.77 -11.02
N SER A 334 -44.41 -17.80 -10.68
CA SER A 334 -44.42 -18.27 -9.31
C SER A 334 -43.09 -18.93 -8.92
N PRO A 335 -42.70 -18.94 -7.62
CA PRO A 335 -41.49 -19.60 -7.16
C PRO A 335 -41.42 -21.11 -7.54
N GLU A 336 -42.58 -21.79 -7.64
CA GLU A 336 -42.65 -23.17 -8.09
C GLU A 336 -42.25 -23.30 -9.55
N HIS A 337 -42.78 -22.44 -10.44
CA HIS A 337 -42.42 -22.44 -11.87
C HIS A 337 -40.94 -22.10 -12.09
N LEU A 338 -40.39 -21.19 -11.30
CA LEU A 338 -38.95 -20.87 -11.37
C LEU A 338 -38.11 -22.11 -11.00
N ARG A 339 -38.50 -22.87 -9.96
CA ARG A 339 -37.81 -24.12 -9.59
C ARG A 339 -37.93 -25.20 -10.65
N ASP A 340 -39.12 -25.35 -11.28
CA ASP A 340 -39.31 -26.26 -12.39
C ASP A 340 -38.41 -25.95 -13.60
N MET A 341 -38.07 -24.67 -13.78
CA MET A 341 -37.13 -24.21 -14.79
C MET A 341 -35.66 -24.32 -14.37
N GLY A 342 -35.36 -24.78 -13.15
CA GLY A 342 -34.01 -24.95 -12.63
C GLY A 342 -33.42 -23.73 -11.94
N TYR A 343 -34.24 -22.77 -11.53
CA TYR A 343 -33.84 -21.59 -10.77
C TYR A 343 -34.19 -21.73 -9.29
N ASP A 344 -33.23 -21.50 -8.40
CA ASP A 344 -33.54 -21.30 -7.00
C ASP A 344 -34.21 -19.93 -6.76
N PHE A 345 -34.96 -19.83 -5.64
CA PHE A 345 -35.62 -18.58 -5.26
C PHE A 345 -35.55 -18.37 -3.76
N TYR A 346 -35.04 -17.20 -3.32
CA TYR A 346 -34.90 -16.83 -1.91
C TYR A 346 -35.44 -15.42 -1.63
N GLU A 347 -36.23 -15.29 -0.55
CA GLU A 347 -36.58 -14.03 0.08
C GLU A 347 -35.51 -13.69 1.13
N ILE A 348 -34.89 -12.51 1.03
CA ILE A 348 -33.70 -12.14 1.82
C ILE A 348 -33.79 -10.71 2.36
N GLU A 349 -32.94 -10.38 3.33
CA GLU A 349 -33.07 -9.11 4.07
C GLU A 349 -32.21 -7.96 3.48
N ARG A 350 -31.71 -8.07 2.26
CA ARG A 350 -30.99 -6.96 1.60
C ARG A 350 -31.94 -5.82 1.21
N GLY A 351 -31.40 -4.62 1.08
CA GLY A 351 -32.07 -3.54 0.37
C GLY A 351 -32.27 -3.84 -1.11
N GLY A 352 -33.14 -3.08 -1.76
CA GLY A 352 -33.47 -3.23 -3.18
C GLY A 352 -34.58 -4.23 -3.45
N ASP A 353 -34.87 -4.43 -4.73
CA ASP A 353 -35.95 -5.25 -5.28
C ASP A 353 -35.46 -6.66 -5.66
N VAL A 354 -36.15 -7.33 -6.55
CA VAL A 354 -35.78 -8.63 -7.11
C VAL A 354 -34.56 -8.49 -8.05
N THR A 355 -33.70 -9.52 -8.04
CA THR A 355 -32.60 -9.65 -9.02
C THR A 355 -32.31 -11.12 -9.33
N TYR A 356 -31.48 -11.34 -10.35
CA TYR A 356 -31.00 -12.65 -10.78
C TYR A 356 -29.47 -12.74 -10.57
N HIS A 357 -29.03 -13.92 -10.13
CA HIS A 357 -27.63 -14.30 -10.13
C HIS A 357 -27.42 -15.60 -10.89
N GLY A 358 -26.30 -15.72 -11.58
CA GLY A 358 -25.97 -16.92 -12.34
C GLY A 358 -24.52 -16.98 -12.79
N PRO A 359 -24.10 -18.08 -13.41
CA PRO A 359 -22.73 -18.28 -13.89
C PRO A 359 -22.28 -17.16 -14.83
N GLY A 360 -21.06 -16.70 -14.67
CA GLY A 360 -20.50 -15.57 -15.43
C GLY A 360 -20.82 -14.19 -14.84
N GLN A 361 -21.63 -14.11 -13.76
CA GLN A 361 -21.85 -12.91 -12.98
C GLN A 361 -20.95 -12.95 -11.75
N ILE A 362 -20.19 -11.89 -11.46
CA ILE A 362 -19.42 -11.79 -10.22
C ILE A 362 -20.28 -11.16 -9.15
N THR A 363 -20.55 -11.92 -8.10
CA THR A 363 -21.23 -11.44 -6.90
C THR A 363 -20.21 -11.20 -5.80
N GLY A 364 -20.24 -9.99 -5.21
CA GLY A 364 -19.34 -9.58 -4.15
C GLY A 364 -20.07 -9.24 -2.86
N TYR A 365 -19.58 -9.80 -1.76
CA TYR A 365 -20.12 -9.64 -0.41
C TYR A 365 -19.07 -9.02 0.51
N PRO A 366 -18.96 -7.69 0.58
CA PRO A 366 -18.11 -7.03 1.56
C PRO A 366 -18.81 -7.03 2.93
N ILE A 367 -18.22 -7.74 3.89
CA ILE A 367 -18.65 -7.75 5.30
C ILE A 367 -17.66 -6.89 6.05
N LEU A 368 -17.99 -5.59 6.17
CA LEU A 368 -17.12 -4.56 6.70
C LEU A 368 -17.71 -3.93 7.95
N ASP A 369 -16.86 -3.59 8.91
CA ASP A 369 -17.23 -2.61 9.93
C ASP A 369 -16.89 -1.21 9.38
N LEU A 370 -17.91 -0.48 8.96
CA LEU A 370 -17.76 0.83 8.31
C LEU A 370 -17.12 1.90 9.22
N GLU A 371 -17.22 1.75 10.53
CA GLU A 371 -16.60 2.70 11.47
C GLU A 371 -15.07 2.65 11.38
N ARG A 372 -14.47 1.49 11.06
CA ARG A 372 -13.03 1.36 10.83
C ARG A 372 -12.53 2.24 9.67
N PHE A 373 -13.42 2.60 8.76
CA PHE A 373 -13.14 3.37 7.55
C PHE A 373 -13.74 4.79 7.61
N GLY A 374 -14.38 5.16 8.71
CA GLY A 374 -15.08 6.43 8.82
C GLY A 374 -16.25 6.58 7.82
N LEU A 375 -16.85 5.48 7.37
CA LEU A 375 -17.89 5.47 6.36
C LEU A 375 -19.30 5.40 6.95
N GLY A 376 -20.20 6.23 6.41
CA GLY A 376 -21.63 5.99 6.51
C GLY A 376 -22.12 5.06 5.39
N LEU A 377 -23.34 4.53 5.51
CA LEU A 377 -23.91 3.57 4.56
C LEU A 377 -23.97 4.13 3.12
N ARG A 378 -24.29 5.41 2.95
CA ARG A 378 -24.35 6.06 1.64
C ARG A 378 -22.97 6.11 0.98
N ALA A 379 -21.96 6.61 1.69
CA ALA A 379 -20.58 6.69 1.21
C ALA A 379 -20.01 5.29 0.88
N TYR A 380 -20.41 4.27 1.63
CA TYR A 380 -20.05 2.88 1.33
C TYR A 380 -20.66 2.40 -0.01
N ILE A 381 -21.94 2.69 -0.26
CA ILE A 381 -22.57 2.36 -1.55
C ILE A 381 -21.86 3.08 -2.69
N GLU A 382 -21.59 4.39 -2.54
CA GLU A 382 -20.85 5.19 -3.51
C GLU A 382 -19.42 4.66 -3.75
N LEU A 383 -18.77 4.12 -2.72
CA LEU A 383 -17.46 3.46 -2.84
C LEU A 383 -17.55 2.19 -3.70
N LEU A 384 -18.56 1.35 -3.51
CA LEU A 384 -18.77 0.16 -4.33
C LEU A 384 -19.05 0.54 -5.80
N GLU A 385 -19.96 1.47 -6.02
CA GLU A 385 -20.31 1.97 -7.36
C GLU A 385 -19.10 2.53 -8.09
N SER A 386 -18.37 3.43 -7.44
CA SER A 386 -17.19 4.06 -8.02
C SER A 386 -16.04 3.07 -8.26
N SER A 387 -15.94 2.00 -7.47
CA SER A 387 -14.97 0.93 -7.69
C SER A 387 -15.30 0.12 -8.94
N ILE A 388 -16.57 -0.19 -9.15
CA ILE A 388 -17.03 -0.87 -10.36
C ILE A 388 -16.87 0.04 -11.60
N ILE A 389 -17.19 1.32 -11.48
CA ILE A 389 -16.98 2.31 -12.57
C ILE A 389 -15.49 2.38 -12.94
N GLU A 390 -14.59 2.38 -11.97
CA GLU A 390 -13.16 2.36 -12.22
C GLU A 390 -12.73 1.11 -12.99
N LEU A 391 -13.23 -0.06 -12.60
CA LEU A 391 -12.99 -1.31 -13.33
C LEU A 391 -13.50 -1.23 -14.77
N LEU A 392 -14.72 -0.75 -14.99
CA LEU A 392 -15.34 -0.65 -16.33
C LEU A 392 -14.53 0.23 -17.29
N ARG A 393 -13.86 1.26 -16.79
CA ARG A 393 -12.98 2.14 -17.58
C ARG A 393 -11.83 1.38 -18.25
N PHE A 394 -11.29 0.32 -17.63
CA PHE A 394 -10.24 -0.51 -18.23
C PHE A 394 -10.73 -1.25 -19.47
N TYR A 395 -12.05 -1.46 -19.57
CA TYR A 395 -12.71 -2.07 -20.72
C TYR A 395 -13.30 -1.05 -21.69
N GLY A 396 -13.02 0.25 -21.49
CA GLY A 396 -13.56 1.33 -22.32
C GLY A 396 -15.05 1.60 -22.12
N ILE A 397 -15.65 1.05 -21.04
CA ILE A 397 -17.08 1.19 -20.74
C ILE A 397 -17.28 2.40 -19.81
N LYS A 398 -18.16 3.33 -20.19
CA LYS A 398 -18.54 4.48 -19.39
C LYS A 398 -19.66 4.11 -18.43
N GLY A 399 -19.29 3.65 -17.21
CA GLY A 399 -20.24 3.47 -16.11
C GLY A 399 -20.68 4.80 -15.52
N GLU A 400 -21.95 4.92 -15.13
CA GLU A 400 -22.57 6.13 -14.59
C GLU A 400 -23.43 5.78 -13.36
N LEU A 401 -23.63 6.77 -12.48
CA LEU A 401 -24.58 6.69 -11.37
C LEU A 401 -25.94 7.21 -11.81
N LYS A 402 -27.00 6.58 -11.30
CA LYS A 402 -28.38 7.04 -11.54
C LYS A 402 -29.00 7.49 -10.22
N GLU A 403 -29.49 8.71 -10.16
CA GLU A 403 -30.13 9.24 -8.96
C GLU A 403 -31.35 8.38 -8.57
N GLY A 404 -31.42 8.04 -7.25
CA GLY A 404 -32.50 7.22 -6.69
C GLY A 404 -32.46 5.71 -7.03
N ALA A 405 -31.43 5.24 -7.77
CA ALA A 405 -31.34 3.84 -8.18
C ALA A 405 -29.92 3.28 -7.99
N ALA A 406 -29.65 2.68 -6.82
CA ALA A 406 -28.33 2.11 -6.52
C ALA A 406 -27.88 1.08 -7.57
N GLY A 407 -26.57 1.13 -7.88
CA GLY A 407 -25.93 0.30 -8.88
C GLY A 407 -25.23 1.13 -9.96
N VAL A 408 -24.59 0.43 -10.90
CA VAL A 408 -23.89 1.08 -12.03
C VAL A 408 -24.69 0.90 -13.31
N TRP A 409 -24.85 1.99 -14.00
CA TRP A 409 -25.67 2.11 -15.20
C TRP A 409 -24.85 2.57 -16.40
N LEU A 410 -25.38 2.36 -17.59
CA LEU A 410 -24.83 2.84 -18.85
C LEU A 410 -25.90 3.69 -19.54
N ASP A 411 -25.46 4.73 -20.27
CA ASP A 411 -26.29 5.66 -21.04
C ASP A 411 -27.46 6.27 -20.22
N VAL A 412 -27.15 6.72 -18.99
CA VAL A 412 -28.14 7.34 -18.10
C VAL A 412 -28.77 8.57 -18.72
N GLY A 413 -30.12 8.65 -18.70
CA GLY A 413 -30.88 9.72 -19.29
C GLY A 413 -31.34 9.47 -20.76
N ASP A 414 -30.94 8.36 -21.35
CA ASP A 414 -31.46 7.89 -22.64
C ASP A 414 -32.40 6.69 -22.40
N PRO A 415 -33.74 6.87 -22.41
CA PRO A 415 -34.69 5.79 -22.10
C PRO A 415 -34.58 4.57 -23.02
N GLU A 416 -34.11 4.76 -24.26
CA GLU A 416 -33.96 3.68 -25.22
C GLU A 416 -32.70 2.85 -24.99
N ARG A 417 -31.65 3.46 -24.40
CA ARG A 417 -30.32 2.87 -24.28
C ARG A 417 -29.91 2.60 -22.83
N GLU A 418 -30.58 3.24 -21.87
CA GLU A 418 -30.27 3.10 -20.46
C GLU A 418 -30.38 1.64 -20.01
N ARG A 419 -29.30 1.11 -19.39
CA ARG A 419 -29.22 -0.27 -18.92
C ARG A 419 -28.32 -0.41 -17.70
N LYS A 420 -28.63 -1.36 -16.83
CA LYS A 420 -27.88 -1.62 -15.59
C LYS A 420 -26.83 -2.71 -15.86
N ILE A 421 -25.56 -2.44 -15.52
CA ILE A 421 -24.46 -3.41 -15.62
C ILE A 421 -24.10 -4.03 -14.27
N ALA A 422 -24.33 -3.32 -13.17
CA ALA A 422 -24.14 -3.85 -11.84
C ALA A 422 -25.27 -3.43 -10.90
N ALA A 423 -25.78 -4.38 -10.13
CA ALA A 423 -26.75 -4.15 -9.07
C ALA A 423 -26.05 -4.06 -7.71
N ILE A 424 -26.58 -3.20 -6.81
CA ILE A 424 -26.11 -3.09 -5.43
C ILE A 424 -27.31 -3.22 -4.50
N GLY A 425 -27.19 -4.13 -3.53
CA GLY A 425 -28.16 -4.31 -2.49
C GLY A 425 -27.48 -4.78 -1.20
N VAL A 426 -27.49 -3.92 -0.18
CA VAL A 426 -26.77 -4.14 1.08
C VAL A 426 -27.71 -4.18 2.27
N LYS A 427 -27.27 -4.81 3.36
CA LYS A 427 -27.85 -4.71 4.69
C LYS A 427 -26.76 -4.18 5.61
N SER A 428 -27.14 -3.31 6.56
CA SER A 428 -26.23 -2.85 7.60
C SER A 428 -26.92 -2.89 8.96
N SER A 429 -26.16 -3.30 9.96
CA SER A 429 -26.56 -3.21 11.37
C SER A 429 -25.35 -2.79 12.20
N ARG A 430 -25.51 -1.76 13.03
CA ARG A 430 -24.40 -1.21 13.85
C ARG A 430 -23.14 -0.94 13.02
N TYR A 431 -23.31 -0.42 11.82
CA TYR A 431 -22.23 -0.15 10.84
C TYR A 431 -21.53 -1.41 10.28
N VAL A 432 -21.90 -2.62 10.66
CA VAL A 432 -21.44 -3.85 10.01
C VAL A 432 -22.32 -4.11 8.77
N THR A 433 -21.69 -4.45 7.63
CA THR A 433 -22.38 -4.67 6.36
C THR A 433 -22.52 -6.15 6.03
N MET A 434 -23.50 -6.48 5.19
CA MET A 434 -23.76 -7.80 4.63
C MET A 434 -24.41 -7.65 3.26
N HIS A 435 -24.36 -8.68 2.40
CA HIS A 435 -24.66 -8.60 0.97
C HIS A 435 -23.69 -7.66 0.26
N GLY A 436 -24.04 -7.07 -0.90
CA GLY A 436 -23.12 -6.20 -1.61
C GLY A 436 -23.55 -5.91 -3.03
N PHE A 437 -22.81 -6.43 -4.03
CA PHE A 437 -23.02 -6.12 -5.43
C PHE A 437 -23.03 -7.36 -6.31
N ALA A 438 -23.64 -7.24 -7.49
CA ALA A 438 -23.59 -8.22 -8.56
C ALA A 438 -23.23 -7.51 -9.88
N LEU A 439 -22.09 -7.86 -10.46
CA LEU A 439 -21.57 -7.33 -11.71
C LEU A 439 -21.76 -8.34 -12.83
N ASN A 440 -22.52 -7.97 -13.85
CA ASN A 440 -22.69 -8.80 -15.04
C ASN A 440 -21.41 -8.75 -15.90
N VAL A 441 -20.78 -9.90 -16.10
CA VAL A 441 -19.53 -10.00 -16.88
C VAL A 441 -19.73 -10.79 -18.15
N THR A 442 -20.03 -12.09 -18.07
CA THR A 442 -20.24 -13.00 -19.21
C THR A 442 -21.54 -13.78 -19.11
N ASN A 443 -22.30 -13.56 -18.02
CA ASN A 443 -23.53 -14.31 -17.73
C ASN A 443 -24.60 -14.09 -18.78
N ASP A 444 -25.46 -15.10 -18.95
CA ASP A 444 -26.71 -14.97 -19.69
C ASP A 444 -27.63 -13.94 -19.03
N LEU A 445 -28.10 -13.00 -19.80
CA LEU A 445 -29.00 -11.94 -19.36
C LEU A 445 -30.49 -12.26 -19.59
N SER A 446 -30.80 -13.37 -20.27
CA SER A 446 -32.18 -13.74 -20.60
C SER A 446 -33.06 -13.99 -19.34
N PRO A 447 -32.54 -14.51 -18.20
CA PRO A 447 -33.36 -14.70 -17.01
C PRO A 447 -33.90 -13.38 -16.41
N PHE A 448 -33.25 -12.24 -16.67
CA PHE A 448 -33.77 -10.94 -16.25
C PHE A 448 -35.13 -10.59 -16.88
N GLN A 449 -35.51 -11.25 -17.97
CA GLN A 449 -36.85 -11.09 -18.58
C GLN A 449 -37.97 -11.72 -17.73
N LEU A 450 -37.64 -12.55 -16.75
CA LEU A 450 -38.60 -13.19 -15.84
C LEU A 450 -38.91 -12.32 -14.61
N ILE A 451 -38.30 -11.15 -14.52
CA ILE A 451 -38.49 -10.20 -13.42
C ILE A 451 -38.61 -8.76 -13.93
N ASN A 452 -39.23 -7.89 -13.13
CA ASN A 452 -39.24 -6.44 -13.33
C ASN A 452 -38.38 -5.76 -12.25
N PRO A 453 -37.04 -5.73 -12.38
CA PRO A 453 -36.20 -5.21 -11.33
C PRO A 453 -36.45 -3.70 -11.09
N CYS A 454 -36.69 -3.32 -9.84
CA CYS A 454 -37.01 -1.95 -9.43
C CYS A 454 -38.30 -1.37 -10.04
N GLY A 455 -39.27 -2.22 -10.46
CA GLY A 455 -40.53 -1.76 -11.06
C GLY A 455 -40.42 -1.22 -12.48
N PHE A 456 -39.23 -1.28 -13.08
CA PHE A 456 -39.05 -0.89 -14.50
C PHE A 456 -39.55 -2.01 -15.41
N LYS A 457 -40.74 -1.81 -16.01
CA LYS A 457 -41.42 -2.78 -16.88
C LYS A 457 -40.63 -3.20 -18.14
N GLN A 458 -39.46 -2.64 -18.38
CA GLN A 458 -38.50 -2.99 -19.43
C GLN A 458 -37.06 -2.72 -19.00
N GLY A 459 -36.71 -3.04 -17.73
CA GLY A 459 -35.36 -2.82 -17.22
C GLY A 459 -34.31 -3.55 -18.06
N LYS A 460 -33.60 -2.81 -18.91
CA LYS A 460 -32.51 -3.35 -19.72
C LYS A 460 -31.31 -3.58 -18.83
N VAL A 461 -30.64 -4.70 -19.04
CA VAL A 461 -29.41 -5.07 -18.37
C VAL A 461 -28.28 -5.19 -19.39
N ALA A 462 -27.05 -4.99 -18.94
CA ALA A 462 -25.83 -5.11 -19.74
C ALA A 462 -24.82 -6.00 -19.06
N SER A 463 -23.82 -6.50 -19.79
CA SER A 463 -22.67 -7.22 -19.30
C SER A 463 -21.39 -6.71 -19.95
N ILE A 464 -20.23 -6.88 -19.32
CA ILE A 464 -18.94 -6.44 -19.88
C ILE A 464 -18.69 -7.09 -21.24
N ALA A 465 -18.93 -8.41 -21.36
CA ALA A 465 -18.76 -9.12 -22.62
C ALA A 465 -19.71 -8.62 -23.72
N GLY A 466 -20.97 -8.32 -23.37
CA GLY A 466 -21.96 -7.77 -24.30
C GLY A 466 -21.58 -6.37 -24.83
N GLU A 467 -21.02 -5.51 -23.97
CA GLU A 467 -20.62 -4.15 -24.34
C GLU A 467 -19.32 -4.12 -25.15
N THR A 468 -18.38 -5.01 -24.88
CA THR A 468 -17.06 -5.01 -25.52
C THR A 468 -17.00 -5.90 -26.75
N GLY A 469 -17.86 -6.92 -26.83
CA GLY A 469 -17.76 -8.00 -27.82
C GLY A 469 -16.54 -8.91 -27.64
N GLN A 470 -15.88 -8.85 -26.48
CA GLN A 470 -14.65 -9.59 -26.20
C GLN A 470 -14.88 -10.77 -25.27
N ALA A 471 -14.03 -11.77 -25.34
CA ALA A 471 -13.94 -12.81 -24.31
C ALA A 471 -13.32 -12.19 -23.04
N ILE A 472 -14.03 -12.29 -21.94
CA ILE A 472 -13.62 -11.69 -20.65
C ILE A 472 -13.24 -12.82 -19.69
N ASP A 473 -12.05 -12.72 -19.10
CA ASP A 473 -11.60 -13.64 -18.05
C ASP A 473 -12.10 -13.17 -16.67
N LEU A 474 -12.93 -13.98 -16.05
CA LEU A 474 -13.51 -13.72 -14.72
C LEU A 474 -12.45 -13.64 -13.62
N VAL A 475 -11.33 -14.39 -13.75
CA VAL A 475 -10.23 -14.33 -12.79
C VAL A 475 -9.59 -12.95 -12.79
N VAL A 476 -9.36 -12.38 -13.97
CA VAL A 476 -8.83 -11.01 -14.11
C VAL A 476 -9.77 -9.99 -13.48
N ILE A 477 -11.08 -10.10 -13.74
CA ILE A 477 -12.09 -9.19 -13.14
C ILE A 477 -12.07 -9.28 -11.61
N ARG A 478 -12.03 -10.50 -11.04
CA ARG A 478 -11.95 -10.69 -9.57
C ARG A 478 -10.70 -10.01 -9.00
N HIS A 479 -9.53 -10.24 -9.59
CA HIS A 479 -8.28 -9.62 -9.13
C HIS A 479 -8.33 -8.09 -9.22
N MET A 480 -8.89 -7.54 -10.29
CA MET A 480 -9.06 -6.09 -10.42
C MET A 480 -9.99 -5.53 -9.34
N LEU A 481 -11.14 -6.15 -9.10
CA LEU A 481 -12.09 -5.74 -8.04
C LEU A 481 -11.43 -5.75 -6.66
N VAL A 482 -10.74 -6.85 -6.32
CA VAL A 482 -10.01 -6.97 -5.04
C VAL A 482 -8.98 -5.85 -4.91
N SER A 483 -8.17 -5.60 -5.94
CA SER A 483 -7.13 -4.58 -5.92
C SER A 483 -7.70 -3.17 -5.79
N ILE A 484 -8.77 -2.84 -6.51
CA ILE A 484 -9.42 -1.53 -6.45
C ILE A 484 -10.04 -1.30 -5.07
N LEU A 485 -10.81 -2.27 -4.55
CA LEU A 485 -11.45 -2.17 -3.25
C LEU A 485 -10.43 -2.12 -2.12
N HIS A 486 -9.36 -2.95 -2.19
CA HIS A 486 -8.28 -2.93 -1.22
C HIS A 486 -7.63 -1.54 -1.15
N ARG A 487 -7.23 -0.97 -2.28
CA ARG A 487 -6.63 0.36 -2.34
C ARG A 487 -7.55 1.43 -1.77
N ARG A 488 -8.81 1.48 -2.21
CA ARG A 488 -9.77 2.51 -1.78
C ARG A 488 -10.09 2.44 -0.30
N LEU A 489 -10.28 1.24 0.24
CA LEU A 489 -10.52 1.06 1.66
C LEU A 489 -9.26 1.33 2.49
N ARG A 490 -8.08 0.99 1.96
CA ARG A 490 -6.79 1.30 2.60
C ARG A 490 -6.55 2.80 2.72
N GLU A 491 -6.92 3.59 1.72
CA GLU A 491 -6.84 5.06 1.72
C GLU A 491 -7.71 5.70 2.82
N LEU A 492 -8.80 5.03 3.22
CA LEU A 492 -9.71 5.49 4.27
C LEU A 492 -9.29 5.05 5.68
N MET A 493 -8.43 4.05 5.79
CA MET A 493 -7.93 3.64 7.11
C MET A 493 -7.01 4.72 7.68
N PRO A 494 -6.95 4.87 9.03
CA PRO A 494 -5.97 5.73 9.66
C PRO A 494 -4.58 5.43 9.11
N GLN A 495 -3.88 6.49 8.71
CA GLN A 495 -2.53 6.31 8.17
C GLN A 495 -1.64 5.69 9.23
N ARG A 496 -0.93 4.64 8.87
CA ARG A 496 -0.09 3.86 9.78
C ARG A 496 1.14 4.65 10.28
N TYR A 497 1.51 5.69 9.52
CA TYR A 497 2.69 6.51 9.79
C TYR A 497 2.36 8.00 9.70
#